data_fbd5938d07d460a8aecc14d13a0cd368
#
_entry.id   fbd5938d07d460a8aecc14d13a0cd368
#
_cell.length_a   1.000
_cell.length_b   1.000
_cell.length_c   1.000
_cell.angle_alpha   90.00
_cell.angle_beta   90.00
_cell.angle_gamma   90.00
#
_symmetry.space_group_name_H-M   'P 1'
#
loop_
_entity.id
_entity.type
_entity.pdbx_description
1 polymer ?
#
loop_
_entity_poly.entity_id
_entity_poly.type
_entity_poly.pdbx_seq_one_letter_code
_entity_poly.pdbx_strand_id
1 'polypeptide(L)'
;MNKSKLFLISLLGGVLLSLAWLDLLFAPVMLVAFVPFLVVEEYLSRNLPEKKPTTRKFFLYCYLPLLIWNFTTTYWVAYSTPLAIALPFVQAALMSLVMQAAHYCKRSFAPNKEWGNIFFALFFLAFEYLHLHWDINFPWLNLGNSFSKYPCLVQWYEYTGVAGGTLWIWLCNMAVFELVCCFVFEKKKSLGRRHRNMHLALATAVVLVPCTISLIRWFTFKEEDNKSVQVVVVQPNLDPYSDQYDFSPRQVCDRVIELARQKADSKTDYIVCPESCLQDYAWEHNLEASPSISYLREFENQYPKAEIIAGMSSRRLLPYGVKTKAARSFADNPYMFYESCNIAVKIDRDSIEPQSNLRHKSVLTPFVEKMPFKSVLGFLGDLALDLGGTVGTLGSDPEAVVFASEDKPKTAVAICYESTDGQYIGEFVAKGAELIFIITNDGWWKDTPGHRQHAAFASLRAIETRRPIARSANTGISCFVSPKGEQSEQTAYWQQAVIKQELVPQKALTFYVRHGDYIYRASAFFAVMFFLLSFVISKLRKADKLKIQPK
;
A
#
# COMPACT_ATOMS: atom_id res chain seq x y z
N MET A 1 25.24 24.10 -17.66
CA MET A 1 24.18 23.46 -18.50
C MET A 1 23.12 24.48 -18.83
N ASN A 2 22.48 24.39 -20.02
CA ASN A 2 21.35 25.25 -20.37
C ASN A 2 20.04 24.67 -19.78
N LYS A 3 18.95 25.48 -19.79
CA LYS A 3 17.66 25.11 -19.21
C LYS A 3 17.07 23.82 -19.84
N SER A 4 17.22 23.67 -21.17
CA SER A 4 16.70 22.51 -21.91
C SER A 4 17.41 21.21 -21.49
N LYS A 5 18.73 21.24 -21.29
CA LYS A 5 19.49 20.05 -20.81
C LYS A 5 19.08 19.67 -19.40
N LEU A 6 18.86 20.63 -18.49
CA LEU A 6 18.37 20.36 -17.14
C LEU A 6 16.98 19.72 -17.16
N PHE A 7 16.12 20.23 -18.02
CA PHE A 7 14.77 19.69 -18.20
C PHE A 7 14.79 18.25 -18.72
N LEU A 8 15.60 17.97 -19.75
CA LEU A 8 15.74 16.61 -20.30
C LEU A 8 16.31 15.62 -19.28
N ILE A 9 17.27 16.05 -18.45
CA ILE A 9 17.82 15.21 -17.37
C ILE A 9 16.72 14.91 -16.34
N SER A 10 15.95 15.92 -15.94
CA SER A 10 14.85 15.72 -15.01
C SER A 10 13.79 14.77 -15.58
N LEU A 11 13.42 14.94 -16.86
CA LEU A 11 12.47 14.10 -17.56
C LEU A 11 12.93 12.63 -17.60
N LEU A 12 14.24 12.39 -17.78
CA LEU A 12 14.81 11.05 -17.70
C LEU A 12 14.49 10.38 -16.35
N GLY A 13 14.54 11.13 -15.24
CA GLY A 13 14.14 10.60 -13.92
C GLY A 13 12.69 10.11 -13.89
N GLY A 14 11.76 10.88 -14.44
CA GLY A 14 10.36 10.47 -14.54
C GLY A 14 10.15 9.22 -15.40
N VAL A 15 10.88 9.11 -16.52
CA VAL A 15 10.85 7.90 -17.37
C VAL A 15 11.40 6.68 -16.63
N LEU A 16 12.52 6.82 -15.92
CA LEU A 16 13.11 5.71 -15.15
C LEU A 16 12.18 5.25 -14.02
N LEU A 17 11.54 6.18 -13.31
CA LEU A 17 10.52 5.86 -12.31
C LEU A 17 9.34 5.11 -12.94
N SER A 18 8.86 5.56 -14.10
CA SER A 18 7.76 4.90 -14.81
C SER A 18 8.13 3.48 -15.25
N LEU A 19 9.32 3.28 -15.80
CA LEU A 19 9.81 1.96 -16.21
C LEU A 19 9.92 1.00 -15.03
N ALA A 20 10.40 1.47 -13.88
CA ALA A 20 10.54 0.64 -12.69
C ALA A 20 9.18 0.10 -12.19
N TRP A 21 8.09 0.84 -12.40
CA TRP A 21 6.74 0.48 -12.01
C TRP A 21 5.94 -0.22 -13.12
N LEU A 22 6.45 -0.26 -14.35
CA LEU A 22 5.77 -0.94 -15.45
C LEU A 22 5.75 -2.46 -15.18
N ASP A 23 4.60 -2.97 -14.78
CA ASP A 23 4.40 -4.34 -14.30
C ASP A 23 5.41 -4.79 -13.20
N LEU A 24 6.12 -3.86 -12.57
CA LEU A 24 7.15 -4.11 -11.57
C LEU A 24 8.32 -5.01 -12.06
N LEU A 25 8.45 -5.20 -13.37
CA LEU A 25 9.50 -6.05 -13.96
C LEU A 25 10.89 -5.40 -13.95
N PHE A 26 10.92 -4.06 -13.91
CA PHE A 26 12.16 -3.31 -13.94
C PHE A 26 12.48 -2.62 -12.60
N ALA A 27 11.95 -3.16 -11.49
CA ALA A 27 12.15 -2.59 -10.16
C ALA A 27 13.60 -2.20 -9.82
N PRO A 28 14.66 -2.95 -10.20
CA PRO A 28 16.04 -2.53 -9.93
C PRO A 28 16.42 -1.14 -10.50
N VAL A 29 15.70 -0.64 -11.52
CA VAL A 29 15.91 0.73 -12.05
C VAL A 29 15.61 1.79 -10.99
N MET A 30 14.78 1.50 -9.98
CA MET A 30 14.52 2.40 -8.84
C MET A 30 15.82 2.80 -8.12
N LEU A 31 16.81 1.94 -8.11
CA LEU A 31 18.10 2.20 -7.43
C LEU A 31 18.91 3.34 -8.05
N VAL A 32 18.51 3.81 -9.25
CA VAL A 32 19.16 4.91 -9.98
C VAL A 32 18.17 5.98 -10.48
N ALA A 33 16.86 5.79 -10.32
CA ALA A 33 15.83 6.61 -10.94
C ALA A 33 15.77 8.05 -10.41
N PHE A 34 16.22 8.30 -9.18
CA PHE A 34 16.30 9.65 -8.59
C PHE A 34 17.64 10.36 -8.87
N VAL A 35 18.64 9.67 -9.41
CA VAL A 35 19.95 10.30 -9.76
C VAL A 35 19.77 11.53 -10.65
N PRO A 36 18.93 11.53 -11.72
CA PRO A 36 18.70 12.70 -12.54
C PRO A 36 18.19 13.92 -11.75
N PHE A 37 17.27 13.71 -10.79
CA PHE A 37 16.75 14.79 -9.94
C PHE A 37 17.85 15.36 -9.04
N LEU A 38 18.71 14.51 -8.47
CA LEU A 38 19.84 14.93 -7.65
C LEU A 38 20.87 15.72 -8.47
N VAL A 39 21.11 15.35 -9.74
CA VAL A 39 21.99 16.11 -10.65
C VAL A 39 21.42 17.50 -10.94
N VAL A 40 20.12 17.61 -11.19
CA VAL A 40 19.44 18.90 -11.40
C VAL A 40 19.49 19.75 -10.13
N GLU A 41 19.22 19.16 -8.97
CA GLU A 41 19.28 19.83 -7.67
C GLU A 41 20.69 20.39 -7.40
N GLU A 42 21.71 19.57 -7.55
CA GLU A 42 23.09 19.94 -7.31
C GLU A 42 23.53 21.08 -8.25
N TYR A 43 23.15 21.00 -9.53
CA TYR A 43 23.45 22.09 -10.48
C TYR A 43 22.78 23.40 -10.06
N LEU A 44 21.50 23.35 -9.68
CA LEU A 44 20.78 24.52 -9.21
C LEU A 44 21.39 25.08 -7.92
N SER A 45 21.73 24.21 -6.97
CA SER A 45 22.33 24.58 -5.69
C SER A 45 23.67 25.31 -5.87
N ARG A 46 24.55 24.82 -6.75
CA ARG A 46 25.86 25.44 -7.03
C ARG A 46 25.73 26.81 -7.70
N ASN A 47 24.69 27.05 -8.45
CA ASN A 47 24.43 28.30 -9.16
C ASN A 47 23.56 29.29 -8.36
N LEU A 48 23.13 28.92 -7.15
CA LEU A 48 22.42 29.82 -6.27
C LEU A 48 23.41 30.58 -5.36
N PRO A 49 23.15 31.88 -5.08
CA PRO A 49 23.90 32.60 -4.05
C PRO A 49 23.82 31.83 -2.72
N GLU A 50 24.90 31.74 -1.95
CA GLU A 50 24.96 31.05 -0.66
C GLU A 50 23.83 31.49 0.30
N LYS A 51 23.48 32.77 0.22
CA LYS A 51 22.46 33.40 1.04
C LYS A 51 21.02 33.03 0.64
N LYS A 52 20.80 32.36 -0.51
CA LYS A 52 19.47 32.00 -0.99
C LYS A 52 19.18 30.55 -0.62
N PRO A 53 18.25 30.31 0.34
CA PRO A 53 18.05 28.95 0.88
C PRO A 53 17.33 28.01 -0.09
N THR A 54 16.68 28.51 -1.14
CA THR A 54 15.89 27.69 -2.06
C THR A 54 15.63 28.36 -3.39
N THR A 55 15.19 27.61 -4.36
CA THR A 55 14.67 28.08 -5.65
C THR A 55 13.40 27.35 -6.04
N ARG A 56 12.35 28.09 -6.42
CA ARG A 56 11.11 27.51 -6.95
C ARG A 56 11.31 26.74 -8.27
N LYS A 57 12.42 26.97 -8.95
CA LYS A 57 12.76 26.25 -10.19
C LYS A 57 12.88 24.74 -9.96
N PHE A 58 13.39 24.32 -8.80
CA PHE A 58 13.55 22.89 -8.51
C PHE A 58 12.20 22.18 -8.43
N PHE A 59 11.18 22.79 -7.80
CA PHE A 59 9.83 22.28 -7.84
C PHE A 59 9.33 22.04 -9.29
N LEU A 60 9.52 23.01 -10.18
CA LEU A 60 9.08 22.91 -11.58
C LEU A 60 9.82 21.79 -12.35
N TYR A 61 11.11 21.59 -12.06
CA TYR A 61 11.86 20.48 -12.64
C TYR A 61 11.44 19.12 -12.08
N CYS A 62 10.87 19.05 -10.88
CA CYS A 62 10.35 17.81 -10.30
C CYS A 62 8.92 17.51 -10.77
N TYR A 63 8.05 18.53 -10.88
CA TYR A 63 6.62 18.34 -11.06
C TYR A 63 6.24 17.54 -12.32
N LEU A 64 6.70 17.96 -13.49
CA LEU A 64 6.34 17.26 -14.73
C LEU A 64 6.87 15.82 -14.81
N PRO A 65 8.14 15.53 -14.47
CA PRO A 65 8.61 14.14 -14.43
C PRO A 65 7.87 13.26 -13.41
N LEU A 66 7.58 13.79 -12.22
CA LEU A 66 6.80 13.08 -11.22
C LEU A 66 5.35 12.91 -11.64
N LEU A 67 4.77 13.87 -12.36
CA LEU A 67 3.43 13.72 -12.95
C LEU A 67 3.40 12.61 -14.00
N ILE A 68 4.40 12.52 -14.87
CA ILE A 68 4.50 11.43 -15.85
C ILE A 68 4.55 10.10 -15.12
N TRP A 69 5.39 9.95 -14.12
CA TRP A 69 5.46 8.73 -13.33
C TRP A 69 4.13 8.40 -12.66
N ASN A 70 3.53 9.33 -11.92
CA ASN A 70 2.25 9.09 -11.25
C ASN A 70 1.16 8.72 -12.25
N PHE A 71 1.06 9.45 -13.36
CA PHE A 71 0.04 9.20 -14.36
C PHE A 71 0.21 7.84 -15.03
N THR A 72 1.41 7.49 -15.49
CA THR A 72 1.65 6.21 -16.17
C THR A 72 1.44 5.00 -15.27
N THR A 73 1.59 5.17 -13.96
CA THR A 73 1.52 4.05 -12.99
C THR A 73 0.17 3.93 -12.29
N THR A 74 -0.62 5.01 -12.20
CA THR A 74 -1.87 5.04 -11.43
C THR A 74 -3.08 5.59 -12.19
N TYR A 75 -3.01 5.78 -13.53
CA TYR A 75 -4.15 6.25 -14.34
C TYR A 75 -5.40 5.39 -14.18
N TRP A 76 -5.22 4.10 -13.88
CA TRP A 76 -6.28 3.12 -13.72
C TRP A 76 -7.23 3.40 -12.54
N VAL A 77 -6.82 4.22 -11.56
CA VAL A 77 -7.72 4.63 -10.46
C VAL A 77 -8.96 5.36 -10.97
N ALA A 78 -8.89 5.98 -12.15
CA ALA A 78 -10.01 6.65 -12.80
C ALA A 78 -11.13 5.69 -13.24
N TYR A 79 -10.85 4.40 -13.37
CA TYR A 79 -11.90 3.40 -13.66
C TYR A 79 -12.77 3.10 -12.44
N SER A 80 -12.25 3.26 -11.22
CA SER A 80 -13.06 3.10 -10.01
C SER A 80 -14.00 4.29 -9.79
N THR A 81 -13.53 5.50 -10.06
CA THR A 81 -14.32 6.72 -10.07
C THR A 81 -13.62 7.77 -10.92
N PRO A 82 -14.32 8.45 -11.86
CA PRO A 82 -13.72 9.46 -12.72
C PRO A 82 -13.02 10.60 -11.95
N LEU A 83 -13.52 10.96 -10.78
CA LEU A 83 -12.90 11.99 -9.92
C LEU A 83 -11.47 11.61 -9.50
N ALA A 84 -11.17 10.32 -9.38
CA ALA A 84 -9.84 9.85 -8.99
C ALA A 84 -8.74 10.15 -10.01
N ILE A 85 -9.09 10.59 -11.24
CA ILE A 85 -8.11 11.10 -12.24
C ILE A 85 -7.31 12.31 -11.71
N ALA A 86 -7.83 13.03 -10.73
CA ALA A 86 -7.11 14.13 -10.09
C ALA A 86 -5.94 13.65 -9.20
N LEU A 87 -5.97 12.39 -8.75
CA LEU A 87 -4.99 11.85 -7.81
C LEU A 87 -3.54 11.93 -8.33
N PRO A 88 -3.19 11.51 -9.56
CA PRO A 88 -1.83 11.66 -10.11
C PRO A 88 -1.30 13.09 -10.08
N PHE A 89 -2.14 14.08 -10.34
CA PHE A 89 -1.75 15.50 -10.31
C PHE A 89 -1.44 15.99 -8.90
N VAL A 90 -2.31 15.65 -7.95
CA VAL A 90 -2.13 15.99 -6.53
C VAL A 90 -0.89 15.31 -5.98
N GLN A 91 -0.70 14.02 -6.24
CA GLN A 91 0.46 13.25 -5.80
C GLN A 91 1.78 13.82 -6.34
N ALA A 92 1.84 14.13 -7.65
CA ALA A 92 3.01 14.73 -8.25
C ALA A 92 3.35 16.10 -7.62
N ALA A 93 2.34 16.90 -7.30
CA ALA A 93 2.52 18.19 -6.63
C ALA A 93 3.06 18.00 -5.20
N LEU A 94 2.49 17.07 -4.42
CA LEU A 94 2.93 16.75 -3.06
C LEU A 94 4.36 16.22 -3.05
N MET A 95 4.70 15.26 -3.92
CA MET A 95 6.06 14.73 -4.04
C MET A 95 7.05 15.84 -4.45
N SER A 96 6.65 16.76 -5.32
CA SER A 96 7.49 17.90 -5.71
C SER A 96 7.70 18.89 -4.56
N LEU A 97 6.70 19.10 -3.69
CA LEU A 97 6.84 19.88 -2.47
C LEU A 97 7.79 19.20 -1.47
N VAL A 98 7.71 17.87 -1.35
CA VAL A 98 8.64 17.05 -0.54
C VAL A 98 10.07 17.23 -1.02
N MET A 99 10.31 17.10 -2.33
CA MET A 99 11.63 17.36 -2.94
C MET A 99 12.10 18.79 -2.69
N GLN A 100 11.20 19.77 -2.78
CA GLN A 100 11.48 21.17 -2.51
C GLN A 100 11.82 21.43 -1.03
N ALA A 101 11.14 20.77 -0.09
CA ALA A 101 11.42 20.87 1.35
C ALA A 101 12.77 20.24 1.69
N ALA A 102 13.10 19.09 1.12
CA ALA A 102 14.40 18.45 1.25
C ALA A 102 15.54 19.36 0.72
N HIS A 103 15.35 19.96 -0.47
CA HIS A 103 16.27 20.95 -1.04
C HIS A 103 16.48 22.16 -0.09
N TYR A 104 15.40 22.68 0.49
CA TYR A 104 15.48 23.80 1.44
C TYR A 104 16.30 23.42 2.69
N CYS A 105 16.08 22.25 3.26
CA CYS A 105 16.84 21.75 4.41
C CYS A 105 18.31 21.50 4.06
N LYS A 106 18.58 20.82 2.93
CA LYS A 106 19.95 20.62 2.43
C LYS A 106 20.70 21.95 2.34
N ARG A 107 20.11 22.96 1.73
CA ARG A 107 20.72 24.30 1.58
C ARG A 107 20.90 25.02 2.91
N SER A 108 20.05 24.77 3.89
CA SER A 108 20.11 25.39 5.20
C SER A 108 21.20 24.78 6.09
N PHE A 109 21.33 23.44 6.10
CA PHE A 109 22.24 22.72 6.99
C PHE A 109 23.57 22.34 6.36
N ALA A 110 23.54 21.94 5.11
CA ALA A 110 24.68 21.33 4.42
C ALA A 110 24.93 21.95 3.02
N PRO A 111 25.06 23.28 2.93
CA PRO A 111 25.32 23.91 1.63
C PRO A 111 26.59 23.34 1.02
N ASN A 112 26.44 22.73 -0.18
CA ASN A 112 27.54 22.12 -0.95
C ASN A 112 28.25 20.91 -0.27
N LYS A 113 27.61 20.27 0.73
CA LYS A 113 28.13 19.04 1.37
C LYS A 113 27.33 17.81 0.90
N GLU A 114 28.01 16.72 0.64
CA GLU A 114 27.47 15.47 0.11
C GLU A 114 26.41 14.85 1.03
N TRP A 115 26.66 14.85 2.34
CA TRP A 115 25.73 14.29 3.31
C TRP A 115 24.35 14.98 3.32
N GLY A 116 24.25 16.19 2.77
CA GLY A 116 22.97 16.92 2.68
C GLY A 116 21.91 16.22 1.83
N ASN A 117 22.31 15.27 0.98
CA ASN A 117 21.36 14.49 0.18
C ASN A 117 20.48 13.57 1.05
N ILE A 118 20.87 13.26 2.29
CA ILE A 118 20.06 12.46 3.21
C ILE A 118 18.67 13.09 3.51
N PHE A 119 18.55 14.41 3.37
CA PHE A 119 17.26 15.07 3.53
C PHE A 119 16.21 14.59 2.52
N PHE A 120 16.61 14.17 1.32
CA PHE A 120 15.68 13.62 0.34
C PHE A 120 15.10 12.28 0.83
N ALA A 121 15.93 11.38 1.34
CA ALA A 121 15.47 10.14 1.94
C ALA A 121 14.53 10.40 3.14
N LEU A 122 14.96 11.29 4.03
CA LEU A 122 14.22 11.64 5.25
C LEU A 122 12.82 12.18 4.95
N PHE A 123 12.73 13.14 4.02
CA PHE A 123 11.47 13.76 3.67
C PHE A 123 10.56 12.84 2.84
N PHE A 124 11.12 11.96 2.01
CA PHE A 124 10.32 10.96 1.29
C PHE A 124 9.72 9.93 2.24
N LEU A 125 10.50 9.39 3.17
CA LEU A 125 9.99 8.49 4.21
C LEU A 125 8.92 9.14 5.08
N ALA A 126 9.12 10.41 5.46
CA ALA A 126 8.10 11.17 6.20
C ALA A 126 6.80 11.36 5.39
N PHE A 127 6.91 11.55 4.08
CA PHE A 127 5.78 11.68 3.18
C PHE A 127 5.03 10.34 3.01
N GLU A 128 5.74 9.23 2.85
CA GLU A 128 5.14 7.90 2.79
C GLU A 128 4.40 7.58 4.10
N TYR A 129 4.97 7.95 5.25
CA TYR A 129 4.29 7.84 6.54
C TYR A 129 3.00 8.65 6.60
N LEU A 130 3.03 9.91 6.10
CA LEU A 130 1.83 10.73 6.02
C LEU A 130 0.74 10.06 5.17
N HIS A 131 1.13 9.42 4.06
CA HIS A 131 0.20 8.72 3.17
C HIS A 131 -0.47 7.50 3.80
N LEU A 132 0.08 6.94 4.87
CA LEU A 132 -0.58 5.89 5.65
C LEU A 132 -1.58 6.45 6.67
N HIS A 133 -1.45 7.74 7.10
CA HIS A 133 -2.11 8.27 8.29
C HIS A 133 -2.99 9.51 8.06
N TRP A 134 -3.34 9.85 6.83
CA TRP A 134 -4.22 10.98 6.54
C TRP A 134 -5.43 10.58 5.68
N ASP A 135 -6.34 11.52 5.41
CA ASP A 135 -7.59 11.22 4.70
C ASP A 135 -7.39 10.74 3.25
N ILE A 136 -6.36 11.25 2.54
CA ILE A 136 -5.96 10.73 1.22
C ILE A 136 -4.89 9.65 1.44
N ASN A 137 -5.26 8.59 2.13
CA ASN A 137 -4.40 7.42 2.28
C ASN A 137 -4.18 6.76 0.91
N PHE A 138 -2.97 6.90 0.34
CA PHE A 138 -2.60 6.29 -0.93
C PHE A 138 -1.13 5.81 -0.92
N PRO A 139 -0.81 4.75 -0.14
CA PRO A 139 0.56 4.23 -0.01
C PRO A 139 1.02 3.43 -1.25
N TRP A 140 0.27 3.45 -2.35
CA TRP A 140 0.51 2.64 -3.53
C TRP A 140 1.91 2.81 -4.08
N LEU A 141 2.36 4.06 -4.22
CA LEU A 141 3.67 4.42 -4.77
C LEU A 141 4.77 4.56 -3.71
N ASN A 142 4.60 4.01 -2.50
CA ASN A 142 5.70 3.89 -1.55
C ASN A 142 6.84 3.12 -2.23
N LEU A 143 8.04 3.70 -2.27
CA LEU A 143 9.10 3.24 -3.17
C LEU A 143 9.49 1.78 -2.92
N GLY A 144 9.49 1.34 -1.66
CA GLY A 144 9.79 -0.04 -1.30
C GLY A 144 8.80 -1.06 -1.88
N ASN A 145 7.57 -0.66 -2.24
CA ASN A 145 6.60 -1.54 -2.89
C ASN A 145 7.04 -1.98 -4.30
N SER A 146 7.94 -1.23 -4.94
CA SER A 146 8.44 -1.55 -6.28
C SER A 146 9.11 -2.93 -6.38
N PHE A 147 9.64 -3.44 -5.26
CA PHE A 147 10.29 -4.76 -5.21
C PHE A 147 9.35 -5.94 -4.93
N SER A 148 8.04 -5.74 -4.97
CA SER A 148 7.05 -6.80 -4.65
C SER A 148 7.14 -8.04 -5.55
N LYS A 149 7.61 -7.91 -6.80
CA LYS A 149 7.90 -9.05 -7.70
C LYS A 149 9.31 -9.65 -7.53
N TYR A 150 10.11 -9.11 -6.61
CA TYR A 150 11.46 -9.59 -6.31
C TYR A 150 11.61 -9.98 -4.84
N PRO A 151 10.74 -10.88 -4.33
CA PRO A 151 10.73 -11.24 -2.91
C PRO A 151 12.10 -11.75 -2.42
N CYS A 152 12.88 -12.43 -3.27
CA CYS A 152 14.22 -12.91 -2.93
C CYS A 152 15.24 -11.79 -2.65
N LEU A 153 14.99 -10.55 -3.10
CA LEU A 153 15.90 -9.40 -2.89
C LEU A 153 15.55 -8.58 -1.64
N VAL A 154 14.38 -8.83 -1.01
CA VAL A 154 13.85 -7.99 0.07
C VAL A 154 13.43 -8.78 1.31
N GLN A 155 14.03 -9.95 1.56
CA GLN A 155 13.71 -10.79 2.72
C GLN A 155 13.91 -10.07 4.07
N TRP A 156 14.79 -9.08 4.10
CA TRP A 156 15.05 -8.25 5.27
C TRP A 156 13.90 -7.28 5.61
N TYR A 157 12.83 -7.21 4.80
CA TYR A 157 11.60 -6.49 5.17
C TYR A 157 10.94 -7.08 6.43
N GLU A 158 11.24 -8.32 6.80
CA GLU A 158 10.84 -8.88 8.11
C GLU A 158 11.37 -8.06 9.31
N TYR A 159 12.41 -7.23 9.07
CA TYR A 159 12.96 -6.32 10.08
C TYR A 159 12.48 -4.88 9.92
N THR A 160 12.35 -4.40 8.70
CA THR A 160 12.22 -2.96 8.40
C THR A 160 10.89 -2.56 7.76
N GLY A 161 10.11 -3.53 7.29
CA GLY A 161 8.98 -3.27 6.42
C GLY A 161 9.40 -2.60 5.10
N VAL A 162 8.42 -2.13 4.36
CA VAL A 162 8.59 -1.37 3.10
C VAL A 162 9.41 -0.09 3.30
N ALA A 163 9.35 0.52 4.50
CA ALA A 163 10.13 1.72 4.81
C ALA A 163 11.63 1.52 4.62
N GLY A 164 12.15 0.33 5.00
CA GLY A 164 13.55 -0.02 4.73
C GLY A 164 13.87 -0.07 3.25
N GLY A 165 12.95 -0.55 2.42
CA GLY A 165 13.07 -0.55 0.96
C GLY A 165 13.21 0.86 0.39
N THR A 166 12.36 1.78 0.83
CA THR A 166 12.44 3.20 0.46
C THR A 166 13.77 3.82 0.88
N LEU A 167 14.23 3.54 2.11
CA LEU A 167 15.55 4.00 2.57
C LEU A 167 16.66 3.43 1.71
N TRP A 168 16.65 2.13 1.42
CA TRP A 168 17.65 1.47 0.57
C TRP A 168 17.70 2.07 -0.84
N ILE A 169 16.55 2.30 -1.46
CA ILE A 169 16.46 2.96 -2.78
C ILE A 169 17.14 4.33 -2.73
N TRP A 170 16.85 5.16 -1.73
CA TRP A 170 17.48 6.46 -1.59
C TRP A 170 18.98 6.38 -1.35
N LEU A 171 19.45 5.45 -0.52
CA LEU A 171 20.88 5.23 -0.28
C LEU A 171 21.62 4.83 -1.57
N CYS A 172 21.02 3.94 -2.38
CA CYS A 172 21.57 3.57 -3.68
C CYS A 172 21.63 4.75 -4.64
N ASN A 173 20.55 5.52 -4.76
CA ASN A 173 20.51 6.72 -5.61
C ASN A 173 21.57 7.75 -5.19
N MET A 174 21.75 7.98 -3.88
CA MET A 174 22.78 8.89 -3.38
C MET A 174 24.19 8.37 -3.69
N ALA A 175 24.45 7.09 -3.50
CA ALA A 175 25.77 6.50 -3.77
C ALA A 175 26.11 6.54 -5.26
N VAL A 176 25.15 6.22 -6.14
CA VAL A 176 25.33 6.35 -7.59
C VAL A 176 25.45 7.81 -8.03
N PHE A 177 24.67 8.72 -7.42
CA PHE A 177 24.80 10.15 -7.69
C PHE A 177 26.21 10.67 -7.38
N GLU A 178 26.82 10.30 -6.24
CA GLU A 178 28.19 10.70 -5.90
C GLU A 178 29.19 10.17 -6.93
N LEU A 179 29.02 8.94 -7.40
CA LEU A 179 29.83 8.39 -8.48
C LEU A 179 29.66 9.19 -9.79
N VAL A 180 28.42 9.54 -10.18
CA VAL A 180 28.13 10.37 -11.36
C VAL A 180 28.76 11.76 -11.23
N CYS A 181 28.74 12.35 -10.04
CA CYS A 181 29.38 13.65 -9.78
C CYS A 181 30.86 13.66 -10.09
N CYS A 182 31.57 12.52 -9.92
CA CYS A 182 32.99 12.42 -10.28
C CYS A 182 33.26 12.59 -11.78
N PHE A 183 32.23 12.37 -12.63
CA PHE A 183 32.35 12.50 -14.09
C PHE A 183 31.70 13.78 -14.63
N VAL A 184 30.67 14.30 -13.97
CA VAL A 184 29.84 15.42 -14.47
C VAL A 184 30.38 16.79 -13.98
N PHE A 185 30.78 16.87 -12.70
CA PHE A 185 31.21 18.16 -12.10
C PHE A 185 32.72 18.30 -12.03
N GLU A 186 33.26 19.33 -12.66
CA GLU A 186 34.73 19.53 -12.80
C GLU A 186 35.48 19.55 -11.47
N LYS A 187 34.92 20.15 -10.41
CA LYS A 187 35.51 20.12 -9.07
C LYS A 187 35.75 18.72 -8.52
N LYS A 188 34.96 17.74 -8.92
CA LYS A 188 35.10 16.33 -8.51
C LYS A 188 35.94 15.50 -9.50
N LYS A 189 36.03 15.95 -10.76
CA LYS A 189 36.93 15.31 -11.75
C LYS A 189 38.41 15.36 -11.34
N SER A 190 38.81 16.40 -10.62
CA SER A 190 40.20 16.55 -10.11
C SER A 190 40.50 15.62 -8.92
N LEU A 191 39.49 14.98 -8.33
CA LEU A 191 39.66 14.00 -7.26
C LEU A 191 40.30 12.72 -7.85
N GLY A 192 41.40 12.29 -7.25
CA GLY A 192 42.22 11.19 -7.76
C GLY A 192 41.49 9.86 -7.89
N ARG A 193 42.12 8.89 -8.57
CA ARG A 193 41.59 7.53 -8.80
C ARG A 193 41.13 6.84 -7.52
N ARG A 194 41.80 7.06 -6.39
CA ARG A 194 41.46 6.49 -5.07
C ARG A 194 40.05 6.93 -4.61
N HIS A 195 39.73 8.21 -4.75
CA HIS A 195 38.41 8.75 -4.37
C HIS A 195 37.29 8.14 -5.21
N ARG A 196 37.49 8.07 -6.54
CA ARG A 196 36.54 7.45 -7.45
C ARG A 196 36.32 5.97 -7.16
N ASN A 197 37.36 5.21 -6.85
CA ASN A 197 37.29 3.82 -6.49
C ASN A 197 36.52 3.62 -5.15
N MET A 198 36.69 4.55 -4.20
CA MET A 198 35.94 4.53 -2.95
C MET A 198 34.43 4.72 -3.17
N HIS A 199 34.00 5.67 -4.01
CA HIS A 199 32.57 5.84 -4.34
C HIS A 199 32.02 4.66 -5.13
N LEU A 200 32.80 4.06 -6.02
CA LEU A 200 32.38 2.83 -6.71
C LEU A 200 32.20 1.68 -5.72
N ALA A 201 33.15 1.48 -4.82
CA ALA A 201 33.03 0.44 -3.79
C ALA A 201 31.82 0.66 -2.89
N LEU A 202 31.55 1.93 -2.48
CA LEU A 202 30.38 2.27 -1.68
C LEU A 202 29.08 1.99 -2.44
N ALA A 203 28.97 2.45 -3.70
CA ALA A 203 27.78 2.21 -4.52
C ALA A 203 27.53 0.71 -4.72
N THR A 204 28.59 -0.06 -4.97
CA THR A 204 28.52 -1.52 -5.07
C THR A 204 28.06 -2.16 -3.75
N ALA A 205 28.64 -1.75 -2.62
CA ALA A 205 28.33 -2.30 -1.30
C ALA A 205 26.87 -2.02 -0.89
N VAL A 206 26.38 -0.79 -1.10
CA VAL A 206 25.00 -0.40 -0.75
C VAL A 206 23.97 -1.22 -1.55
N VAL A 207 24.28 -1.63 -2.77
CA VAL A 207 23.42 -2.51 -3.57
C VAL A 207 23.59 -3.97 -3.15
N LEU A 208 24.83 -4.47 -3.12
CA LEU A 208 25.08 -5.91 -2.99
C LEU A 208 24.87 -6.43 -1.56
N VAL A 209 25.19 -5.65 -0.51
CA VAL A 209 25.07 -6.14 0.88
C VAL A 209 23.62 -6.47 1.24
N PRO A 210 22.61 -5.60 1.03
CA PRO A 210 21.23 -5.95 1.30
C PRO A 210 20.72 -7.12 0.44
N CYS A 211 21.11 -7.17 -0.84
CA CYS A 211 20.77 -8.29 -1.72
C CYS A 211 21.36 -9.62 -1.20
N THR A 212 22.61 -9.61 -0.77
CA THR A 212 23.28 -10.81 -0.22
C THR A 212 22.61 -11.26 1.06
N ILE A 213 22.33 -10.34 2.00
CA ILE A 213 21.59 -10.65 3.24
C ILE A 213 20.23 -11.26 2.89
N SER A 214 19.53 -10.68 1.92
CA SER A 214 18.23 -11.18 1.46
C SER A 214 18.32 -12.59 0.90
N LEU A 215 19.27 -12.85 0.02
CA LEU A 215 19.47 -14.19 -0.56
C LEU A 215 19.86 -15.23 0.50
N ILE A 216 20.74 -14.88 1.44
CA ILE A 216 21.06 -15.77 2.56
C ILE A 216 19.77 -16.09 3.34
N ARG A 217 18.97 -15.09 3.67
CA ARG A 217 17.73 -15.29 4.40
C ARG A 217 16.70 -16.11 3.60
N TRP A 218 16.61 -15.90 2.29
CA TRP A 218 15.78 -16.68 1.38
C TRP A 218 16.07 -18.18 1.43
N PHE A 219 17.35 -18.55 1.41
CA PHE A 219 17.77 -19.97 1.44
C PHE A 219 17.79 -20.57 2.84
N THR A 220 17.94 -19.75 3.90
CA THR A 220 18.04 -20.24 5.28
C THR A 220 16.72 -20.21 6.05
N PHE A 221 15.70 -19.50 5.53
CA PHE A 221 14.39 -19.46 6.16
C PHE A 221 13.75 -20.85 6.14
N LYS A 222 13.27 -21.29 7.29
CA LYS A 222 12.50 -22.52 7.45
C LYS A 222 11.17 -22.16 8.09
N GLU A 223 10.11 -22.73 7.55
CA GLU A 223 8.78 -22.68 8.17
C GLU A 223 8.77 -23.47 9.47
N GLU A 224 7.89 -23.09 10.38
CA GLU A 224 7.67 -23.83 11.61
C GLU A 224 7.03 -25.19 11.29
N ASP A 225 7.33 -26.20 12.10
CA ASP A 225 6.74 -27.53 11.96
C ASP A 225 5.36 -27.59 12.65
N ASN A 226 4.42 -26.83 12.11
CA ASN A 226 3.03 -26.80 12.55
C ASN A 226 2.16 -27.66 11.61
N LYS A 227 1.01 -28.12 12.13
CA LYS A 227 0.05 -28.86 11.33
C LYS A 227 -0.48 -27.98 10.21
N SER A 228 -0.36 -28.44 8.97
CA SER A 228 -0.91 -27.74 7.79
C SER A 228 -2.43 -27.72 7.83
N VAL A 229 -3.01 -26.69 7.21
CA VAL A 229 -4.43 -26.55 6.95
C VAL A 229 -4.69 -26.47 5.45
N GLN A 230 -5.78 -27.08 5.01
CA GLN A 230 -6.18 -27.11 3.61
C GLN A 230 -7.11 -25.95 3.29
N VAL A 231 -6.70 -25.08 2.37
CA VAL A 231 -7.45 -23.88 1.99
C VAL A 231 -7.89 -23.98 0.53
N VAL A 232 -9.18 -23.80 0.30
CA VAL A 232 -9.79 -23.64 -1.02
C VAL A 232 -10.10 -22.17 -1.22
N VAL A 233 -9.65 -21.60 -2.35
CA VAL A 233 -9.91 -20.21 -2.71
C VAL A 233 -10.82 -20.18 -3.94
N VAL A 234 -11.90 -19.42 -3.87
CA VAL A 234 -12.90 -19.31 -4.92
C VAL A 234 -12.79 -17.96 -5.62
N GLN A 235 -12.77 -17.98 -6.95
CA GLN A 235 -12.83 -16.83 -7.85
C GLN A 235 -14.10 -16.92 -8.71
N PRO A 236 -15.23 -16.32 -8.29
CA PRO A 236 -16.51 -16.50 -8.97
C PRO A 236 -16.63 -15.69 -10.27
N ASN A 237 -15.78 -14.71 -10.47
CA ASN A 237 -15.76 -13.83 -11.65
C ASN A 237 -17.12 -13.17 -11.91
N LEU A 238 -17.64 -12.47 -10.91
CA LEU A 238 -18.83 -11.64 -11.02
C LEU A 238 -18.42 -10.26 -11.55
N ASP A 239 -19.00 -9.82 -12.66
CA ASP A 239 -18.73 -8.48 -13.18
C ASP A 239 -19.16 -7.41 -12.14
N PRO A 240 -18.26 -6.59 -11.60
CA PRO A 240 -18.59 -5.61 -10.58
C PRO A 240 -19.49 -4.46 -11.09
N TYR A 241 -19.64 -4.32 -12.40
CA TYR A 241 -20.47 -3.28 -13.02
C TYR A 241 -21.90 -3.78 -13.36
N SER A 242 -22.12 -5.09 -13.38
CA SER A 242 -23.43 -5.71 -13.71
C SER A 242 -23.77 -6.88 -12.79
N ASP A 243 -23.14 -8.05 -12.98
CA ASP A 243 -23.50 -9.31 -12.32
C ASP A 243 -23.61 -9.20 -10.81
N GLN A 244 -22.71 -8.42 -10.19
CA GLN A 244 -22.65 -8.25 -8.74
C GLN A 244 -23.94 -7.68 -8.15
N TYR A 245 -24.70 -6.89 -8.92
CA TYR A 245 -25.94 -6.24 -8.50
C TYR A 245 -27.20 -6.86 -9.11
N ASP A 246 -27.07 -7.49 -10.28
CA ASP A 246 -28.18 -8.05 -11.04
C ASP A 246 -28.51 -9.48 -10.60
N PHE A 247 -27.51 -10.22 -10.09
CA PHE A 247 -27.72 -11.59 -9.63
C PHE A 247 -28.40 -11.63 -8.27
N SER A 248 -29.36 -12.56 -8.16
CA SER A 248 -29.94 -12.86 -6.86
C SER A 248 -28.92 -13.52 -5.92
N PRO A 249 -29.10 -13.43 -4.58
CA PRO A 249 -28.27 -14.11 -3.61
C PRO A 249 -28.08 -15.61 -3.92
N ARG A 250 -29.13 -16.26 -4.39
CA ARG A 250 -29.09 -17.68 -4.78
C ARG A 250 -28.13 -17.93 -5.94
N GLN A 251 -28.22 -17.14 -7.01
CA GLN A 251 -27.35 -17.30 -8.18
C GLN A 251 -25.87 -17.10 -7.84
N VAL A 252 -25.56 -16.13 -7.00
CA VAL A 252 -24.19 -15.91 -6.52
C VAL A 252 -23.70 -17.09 -5.70
N CYS A 253 -24.51 -17.55 -4.73
CA CYS A 253 -24.15 -18.69 -3.88
C CYS A 253 -24.00 -19.98 -4.69
N ASP A 254 -24.91 -20.26 -5.64
CA ASP A 254 -24.81 -21.45 -6.51
C ASP A 254 -23.49 -21.45 -7.31
N ARG A 255 -23.06 -20.29 -7.86
CA ARG A 255 -21.77 -20.15 -8.54
C ARG A 255 -20.57 -20.40 -7.61
N VAL A 256 -20.59 -19.82 -6.41
CA VAL A 256 -19.54 -20.03 -5.40
C VAL A 256 -19.46 -21.50 -4.97
N ILE A 257 -20.61 -22.11 -4.69
CA ILE A 257 -20.72 -23.50 -4.26
C ILE A 257 -20.25 -24.46 -5.36
N GLU A 258 -20.66 -24.23 -6.62
CA GLU A 258 -20.26 -25.05 -7.76
C GLU A 258 -18.74 -25.05 -7.96
N LEU A 259 -18.11 -23.89 -7.85
CA LEU A 259 -16.65 -23.76 -7.92
C LEU A 259 -15.97 -24.42 -6.72
N ALA A 260 -16.44 -24.15 -5.50
CA ALA A 260 -15.86 -24.73 -4.28
C ALA A 260 -15.89 -26.27 -4.32
N ARG A 261 -16.99 -26.88 -4.78
CA ARG A 261 -17.16 -28.34 -4.89
C ARG A 261 -16.11 -29.01 -5.79
N GLN A 262 -15.54 -28.31 -6.75
CA GLN A 262 -14.52 -28.88 -7.64
C GLN A 262 -13.22 -29.24 -6.91
N LYS A 263 -12.97 -28.57 -5.76
CA LYS A 263 -11.70 -28.72 -5.02
C LYS A 263 -11.89 -29.06 -3.54
N ALA A 264 -13.05 -28.75 -2.94
CA ALA A 264 -13.34 -29.05 -1.54
C ALA A 264 -13.50 -30.57 -1.33
N ASP A 265 -12.99 -31.06 -0.20
CA ASP A 265 -13.11 -32.43 0.26
C ASP A 265 -13.21 -32.49 1.79
N SER A 266 -13.29 -33.68 2.37
CA SER A 266 -13.42 -33.90 3.81
C SER A 266 -12.24 -33.40 4.67
N LYS A 267 -11.12 -33.00 4.04
CA LYS A 267 -9.92 -32.47 4.70
C LYS A 267 -9.85 -30.94 4.61
N THR A 268 -10.77 -30.32 3.85
CA THR A 268 -10.77 -28.86 3.68
C THR A 268 -11.05 -28.17 4.99
N ASP A 269 -10.16 -27.27 5.41
CA ASP A 269 -10.28 -26.51 6.65
C ASP A 269 -10.91 -25.14 6.42
N TYR A 270 -10.63 -24.49 5.27
CA TYR A 270 -11.16 -23.17 4.92
C TYR A 270 -11.59 -23.10 3.46
N ILE A 271 -12.71 -22.38 3.22
CA ILE A 271 -13.14 -21.95 1.89
C ILE A 271 -13.19 -20.43 1.91
N VAL A 272 -12.36 -19.79 1.09
CA VAL A 272 -12.19 -18.34 1.07
C VAL A 272 -12.84 -17.77 -0.18
N CYS A 273 -13.86 -16.93 0.02
CA CYS A 273 -14.60 -16.20 -1.01
C CYS A 273 -14.15 -14.73 -1.06
N PRO A 274 -14.31 -14.04 -2.20
CA PRO A 274 -13.78 -12.68 -2.36
C PRO A 274 -14.60 -11.60 -1.63
N GLU A 275 -14.07 -10.36 -1.67
CA GLU A 275 -14.70 -9.15 -1.16
C GLU A 275 -16.07 -8.90 -1.83
N SER A 276 -17.02 -8.43 -1.03
CA SER A 276 -18.36 -8.03 -1.50
C SER A 276 -19.04 -9.07 -2.39
N CYS A 277 -18.74 -10.34 -2.16
CA CYS A 277 -19.32 -11.46 -2.87
C CYS A 277 -20.82 -11.56 -2.57
N LEU A 278 -21.22 -11.32 -1.31
CA LEU A 278 -22.59 -11.42 -0.84
C LEU A 278 -23.21 -10.02 -0.73
N GLN A 279 -24.29 -9.76 -1.48
CA GLN A 279 -24.92 -8.45 -1.61
C GLN A 279 -26.33 -8.39 -0.98
N ASP A 280 -26.57 -9.16 0.09
CA ASP A 280 -27.87 -9.20 0.77
C ASP A 280 -28.21 -7.91 1.52
N TYR A 281 -27.20 -7.06 1.80
CA TYR A 281 -27.34 -5.88 2.66
C TYR A 281 -28.02 -6.18 3.99
N ALA A 282 -27.71 -7.34 4.56
CA ALA A 282 -28.31 -7.83 5.79
C ALA A 282 -27.98 -6.93 6.98
N TRP A 283 -28.90 -6.86 7.93
CA TRP A 283 -28.67 -6.19 9.19
C TRP A 283 -27.75 -7.02 10.08
N GLU A 284 -26.68 -6.41 10.61
CA GLU A 284 -25.65 -7.12 11.40
C GLU A 284 -26.21 -7.76 12.69
N HIS A 285 -27.24 -7.16 13.28
CA HIS A 285 -27.91 -7.73 14.44
C HIS A 285 -28.81 -8.95 14.09
N ASN A 286 -28.96 -9.28 12.81
CA ASN A 286 -29.79 -10.41 12.34
C ASN A 286 -29.21 -11.02 11.05
N LEU A 287 -27.90 -11.35 11.05
CA LEU A 287 -27.22 -11.95 9.91
C LEU A 287 -27.77 -13.33 9.55
N GLU A 288 -28.32 -14.04 10.52
CA GLU A 288 -28.94 -15.35 10.31
C GLU A 288 -30.17 -15.31 9.36
N ALA A 289 -30.77 -14.14 9.22
CA ALA A 289 -31.87 -13.96 8.25
C ALA A 289 -31.37 -13.74 6.80
N SER A 290 -30.06 -13.70 6.57
CA SER A 290 -29.51 -13.56 5.24
C SER A 290 -29.68 -14.84 4.42
N PRO A 291 -30.31 -14.77 3.23
CA PRO A 291 -30.42 -15.93 2.34
C PRO A 291 -29.04 -16.51 1.95
N SER A 292 -28.05 -15.66 1.67
CA SER A 292 -26.71 -16.10 1.29
C SER A 292 -26.02 -16.88 2.41
N ILE A 293 -26.16 -16.44 3.65
CA ILE A 293 -25.59 -17.15 4.81
C ILE A 293 -26.25 -18.51 4.97
N SER A 294 -27.57 -18.59 4.84
CA SER A 294 -28.31 -19.85 4.90
C SER A 294 -27.86 -20.84 3.82
N TYR A 295 -27.70 -20.40 2.57
CA TYR A 295 -27.24 -21.26 1.47
C TYR A 295 -25.79 -21.74 1.68
N LEU A 296 -24.90 -20.86 2.12
CA LEU A 296 -23.50 -21.23 2.35
C LEU A 296 -23.35 -22.15 3.56
N ARG A 297 -24.17 -22.00 4.60
CA ARG A 297 -24.19 -22.92 5.76
C ARG A 297 -24.71 -24.31 5.38
N GLU A 298 -25.78 -24.40 4.56
CA GLU A 298 -26.22 -25.67 4.02
C GLU A 298 -25.12 -26.41 3.24
N PHE A 299 -24.34 -25.66 2.47
CA PHE A 299 -23.19 -26.19 1.77
C PHE A 299 -22.07 -26.61 2.74
N GLU A 300 -21.74 -25.79 3.72
CA GLU A 300 -20.71 -26.06 4.74
C GLU A 300 -20.99 -27.34 5.52
N ASN A 301 -22.25 -27.65 5.82
CA ASN A 301 -22.65 -28.90 6.48
C ASN A 301 -22.19 -30.18 5.76
N GLN A 302 -21.89 -30.11 4.45
CA GLN A 302 -21.33 -31.23 3.68
C GLN A 302 -19.82 -31.40 3.95
N TYR A 303 -19.15 -30.39 4.50
CA TYR A 303 -17.73 -30.34 4.77
C TYR A 303 -17.46 -30.00 6.24
N PRO A 304 -17.61 -30.97 7.16
CA PRO A 304 -17.70 -30.71 8.61
C PRO A 304 -16.48 -30.04 9.25
N LYS A 305 -15.38 -29.92 8.54
CA LYS A 305 -14.17 -29.24 9.00
C LYS A 305 -14.02 -27.85 8.38
N ALA A 306 -14.77 -27.54 7.34
CA ALA A 306 -14.59 -26.29 6.62
C ALA A 306 -15.21 -25.11 7.39
N GLU A 307 -14.55 -23.98 7.39
CA GLU A 307 -15.12 -22.67 7.68
C GLU A 307 -15.14 -21.85 6.39
N ILE A 308 -16.23 -21.16 6.13
CA ILE A 308 -16.34 -20.29 4.97
C ILE A 308 -16.05 -18.86 5.39
N ILE A 309 -15.06 -18.24 4.74
CA ILE A 309 -14.76 -16.82 4.89
C ILE A 309 -15.26 -16.10 3.65
N ALA A 310 -16.20 -15.17 3.82
CA ALA A 310 -16.80 -14.45 2.69
C ALA A 310 -16.84 -12.94 2.93
N GLY A 311 -16.63 -12.17 1.86
CA GLY A 311 -16.88 -10.72 1.88
C GLY A 311 -18.37 -10.43 1.66
N MET A 312 -18.94 -9.51 2.44
CA MET A 312 -20.35 -9.19 2.42
C MET A 312 -20.61 -7.69 2.56
N SER A 313 -21.66 -7.20 1.93
CA SER A 313 -22.22 -5.88 2.20
C SER A 313 -23.29 -5.97 3.28
N SER A 314 -23.13 -5.19 4.36
CA SER A 314 -24.04 -5.21 5.52
C SER A 314 -24.58 -3.83 5.88
N ARG A 315 -25.50 -3.80 6.83
CA ARG A 315 -26.03 -2.61 7.47
C ARG A 315 -25.90 -2.70 8.98
N ARG A 316 -25.24 -1.70 9.58
CA ARG A 316 -25.10 -1.57 11.03
C ARG A 316 -26.06 -0.52 11.56
N LEU A 317 -26.97 -0.90 12.45
CA LEU A 317 -27.84 0.05 13.14
C LEU A 317 -27.02 0.81 14.19
N LEU A 318 -27.13 2.13 14.20
CA LEU A 318 -26.48 2.96 15.20
C LEU A 318 -27.40 3.17 16.43
N PRO A 319 -26.82 3.41 17.62
CA PRO A 319 -27.61 3.78 18.78
C PRO A 319 -28.47 5.02 18.50
N TYR A 320 -29.65 5.09 19.11
CA TYR A 320 -30.59 6.20 18.91
C TYR A 320 -29.93 7.57 19.13
N GLY A 321 -30.08 8.48 18.18
CA GLY A 321 -29.51 9.82 18.22
C GLY A 321 -28.00 9.91 17.91
N VAL A 322 -27.30 8.78 17.75
CA VAL A 322 -25.87 8.77 17.41
C VAL A 322 -25.68 8.92 15.91
N LYS A 323 -24.92 9.93 15.50
CA LYS A 323 -24.61 10.21 14.11
C LYS A 323 -23.09 10.21 13.87
N THR A 324 -22.61 9.29 13.07
CA THR A 324 -21.21 9.21 12.61
C THR A 324 -21.02 9.96 11.29
N LYS A 325 -19.77 10.00 10.80
CA LYS A 325 -19.48 10.55 9.46
C LYS A 325 -20.09 9.72 8.32
N ALA A 326 -20.34 8.42 8.56
CA ALA A 326 -20.90 7.47 7.60
C ALA A 326 -22.41 7.27 7.77
N ALA A 327 -23.02 7.89 8.78
CA ALA A 327 -24.41 7.71 9.13
C ALA A 327 -25.36 8.13 8.01
N ARG A 328 -26.33 7.26 7.74
CA ARG A 328 -27.49 7.48 6.85
C ARG A 328 -28.74 7.50 7.71
N SER A 329 -29.64 8.46 7.45
CA SER A 329 -30.92 8.55 8.17
C SER A 329 -31.97 7.63 7.56
N PHE A 330 -32.88 7.13 8.41
CA PHE A 330 -34.10 6.51 7.92
C PHE A 330 -35.07 7.59 7.45
N ALA A 331 -35.79 7.31 6.36
CA ALA A 331 -36.75 8.25 5.80
C ALA A 331 -37.86 8.59 6.81
N ASP A 332 -38.29 7.61 7.59
CA ASP A 332 -39.41 7.72 8.52
C ASP A 332 -39.01 8.19 9.93
N ASN A 333 -37.71 8.23 10.24
CA ASN A 333 -37.23 8.62 11.55
C ASN A 333 -35.88 9.35 11.48
N PRO A 334 -35.86 10.69 11.60
CA PRO A 334 -34.63 11.49 11.47
C PRO A 334 -33.64 11.31 12.63
N TYR A 335 -34.01 10.61 13.70
CA TYR A 335 -33.15 10.32 14.86
C TYR A 335 -32.60 8.90 14.85
N MET A 336 -33.04 8.07 13.92
CA MET A 336 -32.47 6.74 13.69
C MET A 336 -31.49 6.78 12.54
N PHE A 337 -30.31 6.20 12.76
CA PHE A 337 -29.24 6.17 11.79
C PHE A 337 -28.70 4.76 11.61
N TYR A 338 -28.20 4.48 10.41
CA TYR A 338 -27.47 3.26 10.09
C TYR A 338 -26.27 3.56 9.22
N GLU A 339 -25.32 2.64 9.17
CA GLU A 339 -24.19 2.65 8.26
C GLU A 339 -24.28 1.47 7.29
N SER A 340 -23.85 1.70 6.05
CA SER A 340 -23.52 0.59 5.15
C SER A 340 -22.07 0.22 5.36
N CYS A 341 -21.78 -1.07 5.50
CA CYS A 341 -20.45 -1.57 5.81
C CYS A 341 -20.01 -2.60 4.76
N ASN A 342 -18.70 -2.63 4.52
CA ASN A 342 -18.03 -3.71 3.82
C ASN A 342 -17.40 -4.60 4.89
N ILE A 343 -17.82 -5.86 4.96
CA ILE A 343 -17.43 -6.78 6.03
C ILE A 343 -16.85 -8.08 5.49
N ALA A 344 -16.04 -8.71 6.31
CA ALA A 344 -15.75 -10.14 6.20
C ALA A 344 -16.55 -10.89 7.26
N VAL A 345 -17.16 -12.00 6.89
CA VAL A 345 -17.92 -12.88 7.77
C VAL A 345 -17.32 -14.28 7.74
N LYS A 346 -17.22 -14.89 8.92
CA LYS A 346 -16.90 -16.30 9.10
C LYS A 346 -18.21 -17.07 9.30
N ILE A 347 -18.48 -18.01 8.41
CA ILE A 347 -19.65 -18.90 8.46
C ILE A 347 -19.14 -20.29 8.84
N ASP A 348 -19.66 -20.81 9.93
CA ASP A 348 -19.43 -22.14 10.46
C ASP A 348 -20.77 -22.72 10.92
N ARG A 349 -20.74 -23.87 11.60
CA ARG A 349 -21.95 -24.56 12.08
C ARG A 349 -22.73 -23.81 13.15
N ASP A 350 -22.02 -22.97 13.89
CA ASP A 350 -22.60 -22.18 14.95
C ASP A 350 -23.28 -20.92 14.42
N SER A 351 -24.09 -20.29 15.24
CA SER A 351 -24.68 -19.00 14.89
C SER A 351 -23.59 -17.92 14.78
N ILE A 352 -23.77 -17.01 13.83
CA ILE A 352 -22.85 -15.89 13.63
C ILE A 352 -22.99 -14.91 14.78
N GLU A 353 -21.94 -14.85 15.60
CA GLU A 353 -21.80 -13.81 16.61
C GLU A 353 -21.06 -12.62 16.03
N PRO A 354 -21.67 -11.42 15.94
CA PRO A 354 -21.04 -10.26 15.32
C PRO A 354 -19.67 -9.87 15.92
N GLN A 355 -19.42 -10.22 17.18
CA GLN A 355 -18.17 -9.89 17.87
C GLN A 355 -16.99 -10.80 17.51
N SER A 356 -17.25 -12.05 17.12
CA SER A 356 -16.22 -13.06 16.85
C SER A 356 -16.17 -13.53 15.38
N ASN A 357 -17.28 -13.45 14.67
CA ASN A 357 -17.43 -13.98 13.31
C ASN A 357 -17.56 -12.90 12.23
N LEU A 358 -17.49 -11.62 12.61
CA LEU A 358 -17.60 -10.49 11.71
C LEU A 358 -16.49 -9.47 11.95
N ARG A 359 -15.99 -8.90 10.86
CA ARG A 359 -15.11 -7.72 10.93
C ARG A 359 -15.47 -6.72 9.84
N HIS A 360 -15.42 -5.43 10.18
CA HIS A 360 -15.58 -4.34 9.23
C HIS A 360 -14.26 -3.97 8.55
N LYS A 361 -14.33 -3.53 7.31
CA LYS A 361 -13.20 -2.92 6.63
C LYS A 361 -12.78 -1.64 7.37
N SER A 362 -11.50 -1.56 7.76
CA SER A 362 -10.96 -0.45 8.56
C SER A 362 -10.29 0.61 7.68
N VAL A 363 -9.53 0.18 6.66
CA VAL A 363 -8.83 1.08 5.75
C VAL A 363 -9.65 1.25 4.47
N LEU A 364 -10.48 2.29 4.45
CA LEU A 364 -11.36 2.61 3.32
C LEU A 364 -10.60 3.26 2.17
N THR A 365 -10.96 2.89 0.94
CA THR A 365 -10.39 3.45 -0.29
C THR A 365 -10.82 4.90 -0.49
N PRO A 366 -9.88 5.88 -0.55
CA PRO A 366 -10.22 7.28 -0.76
C PRO A 366 -10.97 7.49 -2.09
N PHE A 367 -11.93 8.41 -2.10
CA PHE A 367 -12.80 8.78 -3.23
C PHE A 367 -13.74 7.68 -3.72
N VAL A 368 -13.63 6.46 -3.22
CA VAL A 368 -14.51 5.32 -3.55
C VAL A 368 -15.39 4.96 -2.36
N GLU A 369 -14.78 4.63 -1.21
CA GLU A 369 -15.49 4.20 0.00
C GLU A 369 -15.53 5.29 1.08
N LYS A 370 -14.70 6.32 0.97
CA LYS A 370 -14.75 7.53 1.81
C LYS A 370 -14.46 8.79 1.00
N MET A 371 -15.15 9.87 1.30
CA MET A 371 -14.82 11.21 0.79
C MET A 371 -13.75 11.83 1.69
N PRO A 372 -12.51 12.03 1.18
CA PRO A 372 -11.46 12.70 1.93
C PRO A 372 -11.85 14.14 2.26
N PHE A 373 -11.46 14.63 3.44
CA PHE A 373 -11.73 16.00 3.89
C PHE A 373 -13.18 16.44 3.70
N LYS A 374 -14.14 15.59 4.06
CA LYS A 374 -15.59 15.80 3.85
C LYS A 374 -16.07 17.20 4.32
N SER A 375 -15.45 17.77 5.35
CA SER A 375 -15.76 19.12 5.83
C SER A 375 -15.43 20.25 4.83
N VAL A 376 -14.46 20.01 3.93
CA VAL A 376 -13.99 20.98 2.92
C VAL A 376 -14.43 20.59 1.51
N LEU A 377 -14.38 19.30 1.19
CA LEU A 377 -14.65 18.76 -0.15
C LEU A 377 -16.03 18.12 -0.26
N GLY A 378 -16.89 18.23 0.77
CA GLY A 378 -18.22 17.62 0.78
C GLY A 378 -19.13 18.06 -0.40
N PHE A 379 -18.93 19.26 -0.90
CA PHE A 379 -19.66 19.77 -2.08
C PHE A 379 -19.33 18.99 -3.38
N LEU A 380 -18.21 18.27 -3.42
CA LEU A 380 -17.85 17.38 -4.54
C LEU A 380 -18.55 16.02 -4.44
N GLY A 381 -19.24 15.74 -3.33
CA GLY A 381 -19.96 14.49 -3.14
C GLY A 381 -21.06 14.28 -4.18
N ASP A 382 -21.84 15.32 -4.47
CA ASP A 382 -22.89 15.27 -5.47
C ASP A 382 -22.29 15.08 -6.86
N LEU A 383 -21.18 15.76 -7.16
CA LEU A 383 -20.45 15.58 -8.42
C LEU A 383 -19.87 14.15 -8.56
N ALA A 384 -19.40 13.56 -7.46
CA ALA A 384 -18.91 12.18 -7.47
C ALA A 384 -20.04 11.18 -7.75
N LEU A 385 -21.26 11.46 -7.29
CA LEU A 385 -22.47 10.72 -7.60
C LEU A 385 -22.85 10.81 -9.06
N ASP A 386 -22.91 12.02 -9.59
CA ASP A 386 -23.25 12.30 -11.01
C ASP A 386 -22.26 11.65 -11.97
N LEU A 387 -21.03 11.40 -11.52
CA LEU A 387 -19.96 10.73 -12.27
C LEU A 387 -19.89 9.20 -12.03
N GLY A 388 -20.89 8.60 -11.37
CA GLY A 388 -20.96 7.14 -11.16
C GLY A 388 -20.15 6.61 -9.95
N GLY A 389 -19.79 7.49 -9.01
CA GLY A 389 -19.16 7.09 -7.73
C GLY A 389 -20.18 6.55 -6.72
N THR A 390 -19.69 5.90 -5.67
CA THR A 390 -20.55 5.38 -4.60
C THR A 390 -21.09 6.49 -3.69
N VAL A 391 -22.34 6.33 -3.25
CA VAL A 391 -23.03 7.29 -2.40
C VAL A 391 -22.54 7.20 -0.95
N GLY A 392 -21.68 8.10 -0.54
CA GLY A 392 -21.37 8.34 0.87
C GLY A 392 -20.22 7.46 1.40
N THR A 393 -19.80 7.78 2.62
CA THR A 393 -18.76 7.06 3.35
C THR A 393 -19.33 5.74 3.89
N LEU A 394 -18.57 4.65 3.82
CA LEU A 394 -18.89 3.39 4.49
C LEU A 394 -18.59 3.47 5.99
N GLY A 395 -19.31 2.69 6.78
CA GLY A 395 -18.97 2.42 8.17
C GLY A 395 -17.68 1.62 8.25
N SER A 396 -16.85 1.91 9.25
CA SER A 396 -15.58 1.22 9.48
C SER A 396 -15.30 1.11 10.97
N ASP A 397 -14.52 0.11 11.36
CA ASP A 397 -13.99 -0.01 12.71
C ASP A 397 -12.46 0.08 12.68
N PRO A 398 -11.83 0.80 13.62
CA PRO A 398 -10.39 1.01 13.61
C PRO A 398 -9.61 -0.24 14.02
N GLU A 399 -10.24 -1.21 14.67
CA GLU A 399 -9.54 -2.35 15.25
C GLU A 399 -9.41 -3.54 14.28
N ALA A 400 -8.21 -4.10 14.24
CA ALA A 400 -7.94 -5.37 13.58
C ALA A 400 -8.59 -6.52 14.41
N VAL A 401 -9.61 -7.18 13.87
CA VAL A 401 -10.28 -8.33 14.47
C VAL A 401 -9.74 -9.61 13.84
N VAL A 402 -9.31 -10.57 14.68
CA VAL A 402 -8.78 -11.86 14.28
C VAL A 402 -9.85 -12.91 14.48
N PHE A 403 -10.14 -13.72 13.45
CA PHE A 403 -11.05 -14.85 13.60
C PHE A 403 -10.35 -16.00 14.31
N ALA A 404 -11.02 -16.54 15.32
CA ALA A 404 -10.54 -17.64 16.13
C ALA A 404 -11.58 -18.76 16.15
N SER A 405 -11.11 -20.00 16.23
CA SER A 405 -11.88 -21.22 16.42
C SER A 405 -11.07 -22.18 17.30
N GLU A 406 -11.74 -23.07 18.04
CA GLU A 406 -11.07 -23.89 19.07
C GLU A 406 -9.93 -24.75 18.49
N ASP A 407 -10.16 -25.41 17.36
CA ASP A 407 -9.24 -26.40 16.78
C ASP A 407 -8.46 -25.90 15.55
N LYS A 408 -8.50 -24.60 15.26
CA LYS A 408 -7.89 -24.03 14.06
C LYS A 408 -6.96 -22.87 14.36
N PRO A 409 -5.97 -22.61 13.48
CA PRO A 409 -5.12 -21.44 13.61
C PRO A 409 -5.95 -20.15 13.49
N LYS A 410 -5.57 -19.15 14.28
CA LYS A 410 -6.18 -17.82 14.19
C LYS A 410 -5.90 -17.20 12.82
N THR A 411 -6.91 -16.61 12.19
CA THR A 411 -6.81 -16.05 10.85
C THR A 411 -7.07 -14.54 10.84
N ALA A 412 -6.21 -13.82 10.12
CA ALA A 412 -6.47 -12.44 9.73
C ALA A 412 -7.23 -12.44 8.39
N VAL A 413 -8.23 -11.59 8.26
CA VAL A 413 -8.87 -11.36 6.96
C VAL A 413 -8.67 -9.90 6.58
N ALA A 414 -7.84 -9.64 5.57
CA ALA A 414 -7.63 -8.30 5.02
C ALA A 414 -8.57 -8.07 3.84
N ILE A 415 -9.34 -6.99 3.89
CA ILE A 415 -10.30 -6.66 2.82
C ILE A 415 -9.64 -5.70 1.83
N CYS A 416 -9.29 -6.20 0.64
CA CYS A 416 -8.87 -5.43 -0.51
C CYS A 416 -7.71 -4.45 -0.19
N TYR A 417 -8.00 -3.15 -0.22
CA TYR A 417 -7.06 -2.05 -0.03
C TYR A 417 -6.27 -2.12 1.29
N GLU A 418 -6.80 -2.75 2.32
CA GLU A 418 -6.11 -2.95 3.61
C GLU A 418 -4.78 -3.69 3.45
N SER A 419 -4.67 -4.58 2.46
CA SER A 419 -3.45 -5.34 2.18
C SER A 419 -2.29 -4.48 1.68
N THR A 420 -2.53 -3.20 1.34
CA THR A 420 -1.48 -2.26 0.96
C THR A 420 -0.72 -1.70 2.17
N ASP A 421 -1.29 -1.78 3.37
CA ASP A 421 -0.73 -1.27 4.62
C ASP A 421 -0.06 -2.39 5.43
N GLY A 422 1.28 -2.38 5.47
CA GLY A 422 2.06 -3.40 6.19
C GLY A 422 1.89 -3.34 7.70
N GLN A 423 1.76 -2.14 8.29
CA GLN A 423 1.56 -2.00 9.72
C GLN A 423 0.20 -2.53 10.14
N TYR A 424 -0.85 -2.18 9.40
CA TYR A 424 -2.19 -2.69 9.69
C TYR A 424 -2.27 -4.23 9.60
N ILE A 425 -1.64 -4.83 8.58
CA ILE A 425 -1.52 -6.30 8.51
C ILE A 425 -0.71 -6.87 9.68
N GLY A 426 0.34 -6.17 10.10
CA GLY A 426 1.14 -6.52 11.27
C GLY A 426 0.34 -6.52 12.58
N GLU A 427 -0.68 -5.67 12.72
CA GLU A 427 -1.54 -5.61 13.90
C GLU A 427 -2.37 -6.89 14.09
N PHE A 428 -2.89 -7.50 13.02
CA PHE A 428 -3.54 -8.81 13.09
C PHE A 428 -2.57 -9.88 13.61
N VAL A 429 -1.35 -9.87 13.08
CA VAL A 429 -0.33 -10.85 13.47
C VAL A 429 0.13 -10.63 14.91
N ALA A 430 0.24 -9.38 15.37
CA ALA A 430 0.51 -9.05 16.76
C ALA A 430 -0.62 -9.52 17.71
N LYS A 431 -1.87 -9.57 17.23
CA LYS A 431 -3.04 -10.14 17.94
C LYS A 431 -3.12 -11.67 17.81
N GLY A 432 -2.15 -12.31 17.20
CA GLY A 432 -1.97 -13.75 17.14
C GLY A 432 -2.45 -14.44 15.88
N ALA A 433 -2.69 -13.72 14.77
CA ALA A 433 -2.99 -14.35 13.49
C ALA A 433 -1.81 -15.19 12.98
N GLU A 434 -2.10 -16.42 12.60
CA GLU A 434 -1.14 -17.42 12.12
C GLU A 434 -1.19 -17.57 10.58
N LEU A 435 -2.31 -17.16 9.99
CA LEU A 435 -2.60 -17.14 8.55
C LEU A 435 -3.23 -15.80 8.17
N ILE A 436 -3.08 -15.41 6.91
CA ILE A 436 -3.72 -14.21 6.37
C ILE A 436 -4.56 -14.60 5.17
N PHE A 437 -5.82 -14.19 5.16
CA PHE A 437 -6.68 -14.24 3.99
C PHE A 437 -6.85 -12.82 3.44
N ILE A 438 -6.56 -12.61 2.17
CA ILE A 438 -6.84 -11.36 1.46
C ILE A 438 -8.05 -11.60 0.58
N ILE A 439 -9.14 -10.90 0.85
CA ILE A 439 -10.35 -10.94 0.03
C ILE A 439 -10.49 -9.62 -0.72
N THR A 440 -10.69 -9.67 -2.04
CA THR A 440 -10.64 -8.46 -2.86
C THR A 440 -11.53 -8.53 -4.10
N ASN A 441 -11.85 -7.36 -4.67
CA ASN A 441 -12.50 -7.23 -5.96
C ASN A 441 -11.74 -6.24 -6.85
N ASP A 442 -10.75 -6.74 -7.58
CA ASP A 442 -9.90 -5.92 -8.46
C ASP A 442 -10.54 -5.63 -9.83
N GLY A 443 -11.76 -6.10 -10.08
CA GLY A 443 -12.48 -5.88 -11.34
C GLY A 443 -12.75 -4.41 -11.65
N TRP A 444 -12.82 -3.57 -10.63
CA TRP A 444 -12.99 -2.12 -10.76
C TRP A 444 -11.91 -1.43 -11.58
N TRP A 445 -10.73 -2.05 -11.73
CA TRP A 445 -9.57 -1.44 -12.41
C TRP A 445 -9.39 -1.93 -13.85
N LYS A 446 -10.28 -2.80 -14.34
CA LYS A 446 -10.18 -3.46 -15.66
C LYS A 446 -8.83 -4.17 -15.83
N ASP A 447 -8.49 -4.62 -17.04
CA ASP A 447 -7.18 -5.22 -17.30
C ASP A 447 -6.08 -4.16 -17.40
N THR A 448 -5.61 -3.73 -16.24
CA THR A 448 -4.58 -2.68 -16.10
C THR A 448 -3.46 -3.14 -15.16
N PRO A 449 -2.35 -2.41 -15.04
CA PRO A 449 -1.32 -2.73 -14.04
C PRO A 449 -1.82 -2.77 -12.60
N GLY A 450 -2.94 -2.11 -12.27
CA GLY A 450 -3.44 -1.98 -10.90
C GLY A 450 -3.67 -3.32 -10.22
N HIS A 451 -4.42 -4.24 -10.82
CA HIS A 451 -4.68 -5.56 -10.23
C HIS A 451 -3.41 -6.42 -10.11
N ARG A 452 -2.46 -6.32 -11.07
CA ARG A 452 -1.18 -7.04 -11.00
C ARG A 452 -0.28 -6.51 -9.89
N GLN A 453 -0.23 -5.19 -9.70
CA GLN A 453 0.51 -4.56 -8.62
C GLN A 453 -0.09 -4.94 -7.26
N HIS A 454 -1.42 -4.89 -7.13
CA HIS A 454 -2.11 -5.26 -5.91
C HIS A 454 -1.86 -6.71 -5.51
N ALA A 455 -1.94 -7.64 -6.46
CA ALA A 455 -1.61 -9.05 -6.21
C ALA A 455 -0.14 -9.23 -5.77
N ALA A 456 0.79 -8.48 -6.39
CA ALA A 456 2.21 -8.55 -6.04
C ALA A 456 2.50 -8.03 -4.62
N PHE A 457 1.75 -7.04 -4.12
CA PHE A 457 1.96 -6.51 -2.75
C PHE A 457 1.72 -7.56 -1.66
N ALA A 458 0.91 -8.58 -1.91
CA ALA A 458 0.72 -9.70 -0.99
C ALA A 458 2.06 -10.39 -0.64
N SER A 459 3.01 -10.44 -1.59
CA SER A 459 4.35 -10.99 -1.35
C SER A 459 5.12 -10.22 -0.26
N LEU A 460 4.97 -8.89 -0.23
CA LEU A 460 5.61 -8.06 0.80
C LEU A 460 4.98 -8.28 2.17
N ARG A 461 3.64 -8.36 2.23
CA ARG A 461 2.91 -8.67 3.48
C ARG A 461 3.35 -9.99 4.07
N ALA A 462 3.51 -11.02 3.21
CA ALA A 462 3.98 -12.32 3.64
C ALA A 462 5.40 -12.26 4.23
N ILE A 463 6.33 -11.52 3.61
CA ILE A 463 7.70 -11.35 4.10
C ILE A 463 7.74 -10.58 5.43
N GLU A 464 7.02 -9.44 5.50
CA GLU A 464 6.98 -8.57 6.69
C GLU A 464 6.47 -9.30 7.92
N THR A 465 5.50 -10.19 7.75
CA THR A 465 4.83 -10.88 8.83
C THR A 465 5.26 -12.33 9.02
N ARG A 466 5.95 -12.92 8.04
CA ARG A 466 6.25 -14.34 7.95
C ARG A 466 4.98 -15.20 8.07
N ARG A 467 3.89 -14.76 7.44
CA ARG A 467 2.63 -15.52 7.39
C ARG A 467 2.34 -15.98 5.97
N PRO A 468 1.89 -17.23 5.80
CA PRO A 468 1.34 -17.65 4.52
C PRO A 468 0.03 -16.93 4.25
N ILE A 469 -0.24 -16.64 2.98
CA ILE A 469 -1.41 -15.88 2.54
C ILE A 469 -2.21 -16.72 1.55
N ALA A 470 -3.55 -16.75 1.71
CA ALA A 470 -4.47 -17.15 0.67
C ALA A 470 -5.21 -15.90 0.18
N ARG A 471 -5.08 -15.59 -1.10
CA ARG A 471 -5.71 -14.43 -1.73
C ARG A 471 -6.87 -14.87 -2.61
N SER A 472 -8.07 -14.41 -2.29
CA SER A 472 -9.29 -14.61 -3.07
C SER A 472 -9.69 -13.30 -3.72
N ALA A 473 -9.67 -13.27 -5.04
CA ALA A 473 -10.12 -12.14 -5.84
C ALA A 473 -11.41 -12.51 -6.59
N ASN A 474 -12.34 -11.57 -6.73
CA ASN A 474 -13.54 -11.83 -7.51
C ASN A 474 -13.21 -12.02 -9.00
N THR A 475 -12.59 -11.02 -9.63
CA THR A 475 -12.19 -11.00 -11.05
C THR A 475 -10.68 -10.84 -11.23
N GLY A 476 -9.95 -10.60 -10.14
CA GLY A 476 -8.52 -10.32 -10.12
C GLY A 476 -7.66 -11.59 -10.22
N ILE A 477 -6.51 -11.56 -9.56
CA ILE A 477 -5.60 -12.70 -9.47
C ILE A 477 -5.73 -13.32 -8.07
N SER A 478 -6.31 -14.52 -7.99
CA SER A 478 -6.25 -15.34 -6.78
C SER A 478 -4.95 -16.13 -6.75
N CYS A 479 -4.39 -16.34 -5.59
CA CYS A 479 -3.14 -17.08 -5.43
C CYS A 479 -2.89 -17.47 -3.96
N PHE A 480 -1.90 -18.33 -3.75
CA PHE A 480 -1.29 -18.53 -2.45
C PHE A 480 0.08 -17.87 -2.41
N VAL A 481 0.49 -17.41 -1.22
CA VAL A 481 1.80 -16.76 -1.02
C VAL A 481 2.49 -17.41 0.17
N SER A 482 3.70 -17.91 -0.04
CA SER A 482 4.51 -18.48 1.03
C SER A 482 5.03 -17.42 2.00
N PRO A 483 5.46 -17.76 3.22
CA PRO A 483 6.09 -16.82 4.16
C PRO A 483 7.36 -16.11 3.62
N LYS A 484 7.91 -16.61 2.51
CA LYS A 484 9.02 -15.98 1.76
C LYS A 484 8.54 -15.00 0.68
N GLY A 485 7.23 -14.93 0.43
CA GLY A 485 6.65 -14.08 -0.59
C GLY A 485 6.56 -14.72 -1.99
N GLU A 486 6.76 -16.02 -2.11
CA GLU A 486 6.59 -16.74 -3.39
C GLU A 486 5.11 -16.97 -3.65
N GLN A 487 4.65 -16.57 -4.82
CA GLN A 487 3.26 -16.79 -5.27
C GLN A 487 3.13 -18.11 -6.03
N SER A 488 2.10 -18.87 -5.72
CA SER A 488 1.75 -20.15 -6.36
C SER A 488 0.27 -20.21 -6.73
N GLU A 489 -0.10 -21.12 -7.62
CA GLU A 489 -1.49 -21.36 -8.07
C GLU A 489 -2.20 -20.06 -8.54
N GLN A 490 -1.50 -19.19 -9.25
CA GLN A 490 -2.08 -17.93 -9.72
C GLN A 490 -3.16 -18.17 -10.77
N THR A 491 -4.34 -17.59 -10.54
CA THR A 491 -5.43 -17.60 -11.52
C THR A 491 -5.25 -16.53 -12.59
N ALA A 492 -5.94 -16.71 -13.71
CA ALA A 492 -6.01 -15.64 -14.71
C ALA A 492 -7.04 -14.56 -14.30
N TYR A 493 -6.75 -13.33 -14.73
CA TYR A 493 -7.67 -12.21 -14.59
C TYR A 493 -8.94 -12.41 -15.42
N TRP A 494 -10.10 -12.03 -14.87
CA TRP A 494 -11.41 -12.09 -15.51
C TRP A 494 -11.85 -13.49 -15.93
N GLN A 495 -11.53 -14.51 -15.13
CA GLN A 495 -11.94 -15.90 -15.34
C GLN A 495 -12.49 -16.51 -14.06
N GLN A 496 -13.46 -17.41 -14.19
CA GLN A 496 -13.87 -18.26 -13.08
C GLN A 496 -12.77 -19.26 -12.76
N ALA A 497 -12.46 -19.42 -11.49
CA ALA A 497 -11.42 -20.33 -11.05
C ALA A 497 -11.63 -20.78 -9.59
N VAL A 498 -11.06 -21.91 -9.26
CA VAL A 498 -10.90 -22.40 -7.89
C VAL A 498 -9.53 -23.04 -7.75
N ILE A 499 -8.82 -22.67 -6.71
CA ILE A 499 -7.49 -23.19 -6.38
C ILE A 499 -7.47 -23.76 -4.97
N LYS A 500 -6.55 -24.69 -4.70
CA LYS A 500 -6.44 -25.36 -3.41
C LYS A 500 -4.98 -25.61 -3.07
N GLN A 501 -4.60 -25.30 -1.83
CA GLN A 501 -3.26 -25.54 -1.32
C GLN A 501 -3.28 -25.83 0.18
N GLU A 502 -2.28 -26.55 0.66
CA GLU A 502 -1.98 -26.68 2.08
C GLU A 502 -1.09 -25.52 2.53
N LEU A 503 -1.43 -24.87 3.62
CA LEU A 503 -0.68 -23.80 4.24
C LEU A 503 -0.23 -24.23 5.64
N VAL A 504 1.01 -23.92 6.00
CA VAL A 504 1.57 -24.16 7.33
C VAL A 504 1.46 -22.88 8.16
N PRO A 505 0.58 -22.82 9.17
CA PRO A 505 0.45 -21.66 10.05
C PRO A 505 1.78 -21.31 10.73
N GLN A 506 2.05 -20.03 10.91
CA GLN A 506 3.28 -19.54 11.55
C GLN A 506 2.94 -18.71 12.78
N LYS A 507 3.70 -18.85 13.87
CA LYS A 507 3.44 -18.17 15.16
C LYS A 507 4.49 -17.13 15.51
N ALA A 508 5.75 -17.35 15.12
CA ALA A 508 6.84 -16.44 15.46
C ALA A 508 6.59 -15.02 14.94
N LEU A 509 6.81 -14.02 15.78
CA LEU A 509 6.65 -12.61 15.39
C LEU A 509 7.95 -12.07 14.81
N THR A 510 7.87 -11.43 13.66
CA THR A 510 9.00 -10.74 13.06
C THR A 510 9.38 -9.49 13.88
N PHE A 511 10.57 -8.95 13.63
CA PHE A 511 10.98 -7.68 14.23
C PHE A 511 10.05 -6.53 13.78
N TYR A 512 9.66 -6.51 12.50
CA TYR A 512 8.73 -5.52 11.97
C TYR A 512 7.37 -5.57 12.68
N VAL A 513 6.78 -6.74 12.85
CA VAL A 513 5.49 -6.88 13.57
C VAL A 513 5.58 -6.36 15.01
N ARG A 514 6.70 -6.59 15.70
CA ARG A 514 6.89 -6.12 17.09
C ARG A 514 7.08 -4.61 17.21
N HIS A 515 7.67 -3.96 16.23
CA HIS A 515 8.07 -2.56 16.31
C HIS A 515 7.29 -1.64 15.36
N GLY A 516 6.54 -2.21 14.39
CA GLY A 516 5.76 -1.47 13.38
C GLY A 516 6.65 -0.57 12.52
N ASP A 517 6.10 0.50 12.06
CA ASP A 517 6.71 1.47 11.14
C ASP A 517 7.71 2.42 11.81
N TYR A 518 8.66 1.87 12.57
CA TYR A 518 9.62 2.66 13.35
C TYR A 518 10.53 3.56 12.49
N ILE A 519 10.90 3.12 11.26
CA ILE A 519 11.71 3.93 10.33
C ILE A 519 10.89 5.12 9.86
N TYR A 520 9.64 4.92 9.49
CA TYR A 520 8.74 6.00 9.09
C TYR A 520 8.52 7.00 10.22
N ARG A 521 8.21 6.52 11.44
CA ARG A 521 8.00 7.39 12.61
C ARG A 521 9.23 8.24 12.93
N ALA A 522 10.41 7.63 12.96
CA ALA A 522 11.67 8.35 13.17
C ALA A 522 11.91 9.39 12.06
N SER A 523 11.68 9.00 10.80
CA SER A 523 11.87 9.91 9.66
C SER A 523 10.90 11.08 9.70
N ALA A 524 9.64 10.87 10.05
CA ALA A 524 8.64 11.94 10.19
C ALA A 524 9.04 12.94 11.29
N PHE A 525 9.46 12.43 12.46
CA PHE A 525 9.94 13.27 13.55
C PHE A 525 11.13 14.14 13.14
N PHE A 526 12.16 13.52 12.56
CA PHE A 526 13.36 14.26 12.15
C PHE A 526 13.10 15.20 10.97
N ALA A 527 12.22 14.85 10.02
CA ALA A 527 11.87 15.73 8.91
C ALA A 527 11.21 17.02 9.41
N VAL A 528 10.23 16.90 10.32
CA VAL A 528 9.57 18.06 10.93
C VAL A 528 10.57 18.90 11.74
N MET A 529 11.39 18.25 12.57
CA MET A 529 12.41 18.95 13.37
C MET A 529 13.39 19.74 12.50
N PHE A 530 13.97 19.11 11.48
CA PHE A 530 14.94 19.79 10.60
C PHE A 530 14.27 20.85 9.73
N PHE A 531 13.02 20.67 9.32
CA PHE A 531 12.29 21.71 8.59
C PHE A 531 12.11 22.98 9.42
N LEU A 532 11.65 22.83 10.67
CA LEU A 532 11.49 23.95 11.59
C LEU A 532 12.83 24.64 11.92
N LEU A 533 13.88 23.87 12.19
CA LEU A 533 15.22 24.39 12.42
C LEU A 533 15.78 25.14 11.19
N SER A 534 15.50 24.64 9.98
CA SER A 534 15.88 25.34 8.73
C SER A 534 15.28 26.75 8.64
N PHE A 535 14.06 26.90 9.14
CA PHE A 535 13.38 28.19 9.20
C PHE A 535 14.09 29.16 10.16
N VAL A 536 14.45 28.67 11.34
CA VAL A 536 15.21 29.44 12.33
C VAL A 536 16.56 29.87 11.77
N ILE A 537 17.34 28.92 11.22
CA ILE A 537 18.65 29.21 10.62
C ILE A 537 18.55 30.25 9.50
N SER A 538 17.52 30.13 8.64
CA SER A 538 17.29 31.09 7.57
C SER A 538 16.96 32.49 8.08
N LYS A 539 16.19 32.61 9.18
CA LYS A 539 15.89 33.90 9.83
C LYS A 539 17.13 34.50 10.49
N LEU A 540 17.91 33.71 11.25
CA LEU A 540 19.14 34.17 11.88
C LEU A 540 20.15 34.69 10.86
N ARG A 541 20.39 33.98 9.76
CA ARG A 541 21.24 34.43 8.66
C ARG A 541 20.75 35.74 8.01
N LYS A 542 19.46 36.03 8.00
CA LYS A 542 18.90 37.31 7.55
C LYS A 542 19.13 38.42 8.57
N ALA A 543 18.96 38.14 9.87
CA ALA A 543 19.15 39.10 10.94
C ALA A 543 20.62 39.55 11.08
N ASP A 544 21.57 38.61 10.97
CA ASP A 544 23.01 38.94 10.99
C ASP A 544 23.43 39.87 9.85
N LYS A 545 22.73 39.81 8.71
CA LYS A 545 22.99 40.72 7.57
C LYS A 545 22.51 42.15 7.82
N LEU A 546 21.46 42.33 8.57
CA LEU A 546 20.96 43.66 8.93
C LEU A 546 21.92 44.37 9.91
N LYS A 547 22.70 43.59 10.69
CA LYS A 547 23.70 44.10 11.62
C LYS A 547 25.04 44.49 10.94
N ILE A 548 25.32 44.01 9.74
CA ILE A 548 26.61 44.19 9.03
C ILE A 548 26.53 45.27 7.94
N GLN A 549 25.38 45.87 7.65
CA GLN A 549 25.32 47.07 6.81
C GLN A 549 25.57 48.30 7.72
N PRO A 550 26.74 49.01 7.62
CA PRO A 550 26.89 50.28 8.27
C PRO A 550 25.89 51.30 7.69
N LYS A 551 25.32 52.11 8.57
CA LYS A 551 24.45 53.24 8.22
C LYS A 551 25.20 54.23 7.35
#